data_520fcb0e6fc59c6317da0de872e6b769
#
_entry.id   520fcb0e6fc59c6317da0de872e6b769
#
_cell.length_a   1.000
_cell.length_b   1.000
_cell.length_c   1.000
_cell.angle_alpha   90.00
_cell.angle_beta   90.00
_cell.angle_gamma   90.00
#
_symmetry.space_group_name_H-M   'P 1'
#
loop_
_entity.id
_entity.type
_entity.pdbx_description
1 polymer ?
#
loop_
_entity_poly.entity_id
_entity_poly.type
_entity_poly.pdbx_seq_one_letter_code
_entity_poly.pdbx_strand_id
1 'polypeptide(L)'
;MSVVEALAVLYFRHMRLDPGDAKSPDRDRFVLSKGHAGPALYAALAEKGYLDRPLLLTLNKGGTSLPSHADRQRTPGVDMSTGSLGQGFSAACGIALGLRMDGPRADGTVRRCWTVIGDGESDEGQVWEAAAFAAHYRLSNLVAFTDANRFQIDGATEAVMHLRDLSAKWSAFGWRTFRVDGHDLGALDRTILSACSPDPEADGEGRGRPAMIVLDTVKAKGVPALEGKAESHNAPFGPADLEAALDAMDKEAPRG
;
A
#
# COMPACT_ATOMS: atom_id res chain seq x y z
N MET A 1 -3.93 -6.53 9.42
CA MET A 1 -4.80 -5.35 9.20
C MET A 1 -4.07 -4.01 9.25
N SER A 2 -2.74 -4.01 9.39
CA SER A 2 -1.89 -2.81 9.52
C SER A 2 -1.97 -1.79 8.36
N VAL A 3 -2.53 -2.14 7.20
CA VAL A 3 -2.62 -1.27 6.01
C VAL A 3 -4.05 -0.83 5.67
N VAL A 4 -5.03 -1.16 6.50
CA VAL A 4 -6.45 -0.91 6.17
C VAL A 4 -6.74 0.58 6.11
N GLU A 5 -6.24 1.36 7.05
CA GLU A 5 -6.43 2.81 7.10
C GLU A 5 -5.77 3.50 5.91
N ALA A 6 -4.56 3.08 5.55
CA ALA A 6 -3.86 3.62 4.37
C ALA A 6 -4.64 3.32 3.09
N LEU A 7 -5.14 2.08 2.92
CA LEU A 7 -5.98 1.71 1.77
C LEU A 7 -7.29 2.50 1.76
N ALA A 8 -7.95 2.66 2.91
CA ALA A 8 -9.18 3.44 3.02
C ALA A 8 -8.97 4.89 2.57
N VAL A 9 -7.94 5.56 3.10
CA VAL A 9 -7.64 6.95 2.72
C VAL A 9 -7.27 7.05 1.23
N LEU A 10 -6.48 6.12 0.71
CA LEU A 10 -6.12 6.10 -0.72
C LEU A 10 -7.34 5.91 -1.63
N TYR A 11 -8.08 4.85 -1.43
CA TYR A 11 -9.18 4.46 -2.34
C TYR A 11 -10.37 5.41 -2.27
N PHE A 12 -10.62 6.06 -1.13
CA PHE A 12 -11.81 6.87 -0.94
C PHE A 12 -11.56 8.38 -0.96
N ARG A 13 -10.30 8.84 -0.87
CA ARG A 13 -9.99 10.28 -0.85
C ARG A 13 -8.97 10.73 -1.90
N HIS A 14 -7.93 9.94 -2.18
CA HIS A 14 -6.80 10.43 -2.99
C HIS A 14 -6.73 9.85 -4.38
N MET A 15 -7.03 8.57 -4.56
CA MET A 15 -6.92 7.94 -5.86
C MET A 15 -8.08 8.31 -6.78
N ARG A 16 -7.77 8.70 -8.00
CA ARG A 16 -8.76 8.84 -9.06
C ARG A 16 -9.02 7.47 -9.68
N LEU A 17 -10.17 6.92 -9.34
CA LEU A 17 -10.59 5.57 -9.71
C LEU A 17 -12.00 5.61 -10.28
N ASP A 18 -12.25 4.75 -11.27
CA ASP A 18 -13.59 4.52 -11.83
C ASP A 18 -13.88 3.02 -11.83
N PRO A 19 -14.74 2.53 -10.91
CA PRO A 19 -15.16 1.12 -10.91
C PRO A 19 -15.91 0.71 -12.19
N GLY A 20 -16.59 1.64 -12.86
CA GLY A 20 -17.29 1.40 -14.12
C GLY A 20 -16.33 1.19 -15.30
N ASP A 21 -15.10 1.70 -15.21
CA ASP A 21 -14.04 1.47 -16.19
C ASP A 21 -12.70 1.14 -15.50
N ALA A 22 -12.60 -0.08 -15.00
CA ALA A 22 -11.41 -0.60 -14.34
C ALA A 22 -10.15 -0.60 -15.22
N LYS A 23 -10.30 -0.44 -16.53
CA LYS A 23 -9.19 -0.40 -17.50
C LYS A 23 -8.87 1.01 -17.99
N SER A 24 -9.60 2.02 -17.54
CA SER A 24 -9.38 3.41 -17.93
C SER A 24 -7.89 3.79 -17.91
N PRO A 25 -7.34 4.36 -18.98
CA PRO A 25 -5.98 4.89 -18.99
C PRO A 25 -5.83 6.10 -18.06
N ASP A 26 -6.94 6.77 -17.74
CA ASP A 26 -6.94 8.01 -16.96
C ASP A 26 -6.98 7.81 -15.45
N ARG A 27 -7.17 6.56 -14.96
CA ARG A 27 -7.15 6.30 -13.53
C ARG A 27 -5.74 6.23 -12.96
N ASP A 28 -5.61 6.46 -11.67
CA ASP A 28 -4.40 6.13 -10.92
C ASP A 28 -4.18 4.61 -10.89
N ARG A 29 -2.96 4.20 -10.59
CA ARG A 29 -2.57 2.79 -10.45
C ARG A 29 -2.17 2.50 -9.01
N PHE A 30 -2.50 1.30 -8.54
CA PHE A 30 -2.12 0.83 -7.21
C PHE A 30 -1.46 -0.54 -7.29
N VAL A 31 -0.30 -0.67 -6.67
CA VAL A 31 0.43 -1.94 -6.55
C VAL A 31 0.58 -2.31 -5.08
N LEU A 32 -0.05 -3.41 -4.67
CA LEU A 32 0.18 -3.99 -3.36
C LEU A 32 1.42 -4.88 -3.41
N SER A 33 2.61 -4.32 -3.16
CA SER A 33 3.87 -5.07 -3.26
C SER A 33 3.95 -6.18 -2.21
N LYS A 34 3.57 -5.89 -0.95
CA LYS A 34 3.34 -6.90 0.09
C LYS A 34 2.08 -7.75 -0.22
N GLY A 35 2.18 -8.60 -1.23
CA GLY A 35 1.03 -9.31 -1.81
C GLY A 35 0.17 -10.12 -0.84
N HIS A 36 0.76 -10.56 0.29
CA HIS A 36 0.05 -11.27 1.35
C HIS A 36 -1.01 -10.42 2.10
N ALA A 37 -1.01 -9.09 1.93
CA ALA A 37 -2.11 -8.24 2.38
C ALA A 37 -3.31 -8.20 1.39
N GLY A 38 -3.38 -9.13 0.44
CA GLY A 38 -4.45 -9.28 -0.54
C GLY A 38 -5.87 -9.15 0.02
N PRO A 39 -6.23 -9.79 1.15
CA PRO A 39 -7.56 -9.64 1.74
C PRO A 39 -7.97 -8.19 2.03
N ALA A 40 -7.03 -7.34 2.50
CA ALA A 40 -7.31 -5.92 2.73
C ALA A 40 -7.55 -5.16 1.41
N LEU A 41 -6.78 -5.48 0.36
CA LEU A 41 -7.00 -4.92 -0.98
C LEU A 41 -8.36 -5.34 -1.54
N TYR A 42 -8.74 -6.61 -1.43
CA TYR A 42 -10.03 -7.09 -1.92
C TYR A 42 -11.20 -6.43 -1.20
N ALA A 43 -11.09 -6.20 0.11
CA ALA A 43 -12.08 -5.44 0.85
C ALA A 43 -12.19 -4.01 0.32
N ALA A 44 -11.09 -3.30 0.12
CA ALA A 44 -11.08 -1.95 -0.44
C ALA A 44 -11.68 -1.91 -1.87
N LEU A 45 -11.37 -2.90 -2.71
CA LEU A 45 -11.94 -3.02 -4.06
C LEU A 45 -13.45 -3.29 -4.03
N ALA A 46 -13.92 -4.12 -3.11
CA ALA A 46 -15.36 -4.39 -2.95
C ALA A 46 -16.10 -3.15 -2.45
N GLU A 47 -15.59 -2.46 -1.43
CA GLU A 47 -16.19 -1.23 -0.91
C GLU A 47 -16.17 -0.09 -1.94
N LYS A 48 -15.16 -0.08 -2.83
CA LYS A 48 -15.08 0.89 -3.93
C LYS A 48 -16.01 0.55 -5.09
N GLY A 49 -16.53 -0.68 -5.18
CA GLY A 49 -17.47 -1.13 -6.22
C GLY A 49 -16.81 -1.85 -7.41
N TYR A 50 -15.55 -2.29 -7.29
CA TYR A 50 -14.91 -3.14 -8.31
C TYR A 50 -15.32 -4.61 -8.21
N LEU A 51 -15.77 -5.06 -7.04
CA LEU A 51 -16.12 -6.44 -6.72
C LEU A 51 -17.46 -6.48 -5.98
N ASP A 52 -18.25 -7.50 -6.23
CA ASP A 52 -19.42 -7.77 -5.42
C ASP A 52 -19.01 -8.27 -4.03
N ARG A 53 -19.54 -7.70 -2.95
CA ARG A 53 -19.20 -8.09 -1.56
C ARG A 53 -19.30 -9.59 -1.28
N PRO A 54 -20.33 -10.35 -1.75
CA PRO A 54 -20.39 -11.81 -1.54
C PRO A 54 -19.16 -12.57 -2.07
N LEU A 55 -18.47 -12.03 -3.07
CA LEU A 55 -17.26 -12.63 -3.62
C LEU A 55 -16.15 -12.76 -2.59
N LEU A 56 -16.08 -11.86 -1.60
CA LEU A 56 -15.10 -11.91 -0.51
C LEU A 56 -15.15 -13.23 0.26
N LEU A 57 -16.30 -13.89 0.33
CA LEU A 57 -16.48 -15.18 0.98
C LEU A 57 -15.86 -16.34 0.19
N THR A 58 -15.36 -16.09 -1.00
CA THR A 58 -14.70 -17.09 -1.87
C THR A 58 -13.17 -17.05 -1.79
N LEU A 59 -12.61 -16.17 -0.95
CA LEU A 59 -11.15 -16.05 -0.78
C LEU A 59 -10.49 -17.44 -0.65
N ASN A 60 -9.46 -17.71 -1.46
CA ASN A 60 -8.70 -18.96 -1.48
C ASN A 60 -9.51 -20.24 -1.81
N LYS A 61 -10.76 -20.15 -2.23
CA LYS A 61 -11.52 -21.32 -2.68
C LYS A 61 -11.15 -21.67 -4.14
N GLY A 62 -11.24 -22.93 -4.47
CA GLY A 62 -11.01 -23.39 -5.86
C GLY A 62 -11.90 -22.63 -6.85
N GLY A 63 -11.31 -22.11 -7.94
CA GLY A 63 -12.04 -21.34 -8.97
C GLY A 63 -12.33 -19.87 -8.64
N THR A 64 -11.96 -19.39 -7.44
CA THR A 64 -12.15 -17.98 -7.08
C THR A 64 -11.33 -17.03 -7.95
N SER A 65 -11.83 -15.80 -8.09
CA SER A 65 -11.04 -14.66 -8.58
C SER A 65 -10.25 -13.93 -7.48
N LEU A 66 -10.31 -14.43 -6.22
CA LEU A 66 -9.64 -13.85 -5.07
C LEU A 66 -8.60 -14.83 -4.47
N PRO A 67 -7.44 -15.03 -5.12
CA PRO A 67 -6.37 -15.87 -4.58
C PRO A 67 -5.68 -15.20 -3.38
N SER A 68 -4.81 -15.93 -2.66
CA SER A 68 -4.06 -15.39 -1.50
C SER A 68 -3.27 -14.14 -1.80
N HIS A 69 -2.68 -14.08 -3.00
CA HIS A 69 -1.95 -12.93 -3.51
C HIS A 69 -2.69 -12.35 -4.71
N ALA A 70 -2.75 -11.02 -4.79
CA ALA A 70 -3.51 -10.34 -5.82
C ALA A 70 -3.06 -10.71 -7.25
N ASP A 71 -4.02 -11.04 -8.12
CA ASP A 71 -3.78 -11.43 -9.51
C ASP A 71 -4.56 -10.50 -10.46
N ARG A 72 -3.82 -9.74 -11.28
CA ARG A 72 -4.38 -8.78 -12.23
C ARG A 72 -5.23 -9.40 -13.34
N GLN A 73 -5.03 -10.67 -13.63
CA GLN A 73 -5.79 -11.38 -14.66
C GLN A 73 -7.14 -11.89 -14.15
N ARG A 74 -7.25 -12.10 -12.84
CA ARG A 74 -8.41 -12.68 -12.17
C ARG A 74 -9.28 -11.68 -11.46
N THR A 75 -8.65 -10.66 -10.84
CA THR A 75 -9.35 -9.73 -9.94
C THR A 75 -9.48 -8.36 -10.59
N PRO A 76 -10.69 -7.89 -10.89
CA PRO A 76 -10.92 -6.53 -11.39
C PRO A 76 -10.36 -5.47 -10.42
N GLY A 77 -9.74 -4.43 -10.97
CA GLY A 77 -9.15 -3.35 -10.17
C GLY A 77 -7.73 -3.61 -9.67
N VAL A 78 -7.20 -4.83 -9.82
CA VAL A 78 -5.79 -5.14 -9.53
C VAL A 78 -4.91 -4.78 -10.71
N ASP A 79 -3.91 -3.94 -10.49
CA ASP A 79 -3.01 -3.45 -11.53
C ASP A 79 -1.81 -4.36 -11.79
N MET A 80 -1.33 -5.06 -10.76
CA MET A 80 -0.16 -5.93 -10.83
C MET A 80 -0.37 -7.18 -9.99
N SER A 81 -0.07 -8.36 -10.56
CA SER A 81 0.03 -9.59 -9.78
C SER A 81 1.29 -9.55 -8.93
N THR A 82 1.17 -9.80 -7.63
CA THR A 82 2.27 -9.72 -6.66
C THR A 82 2.31 -10.97 -5.78
N GLY A 83 3.36 -11.09 -4.96
CA GLY A 83 3.55 -12.24 -4.07
C GLY A 83 5.03 -12.46 -3.76
N SER A 84 5.90 -12.42 -4.77
CA SER A 84 7.34 -12.39 -4.57
C SER A 84 7.74 -10.98 -4.13
N LEU A 85 8.30 -10.86 -2.92
CA LEU A 85 8.65 -9.58 -2.31
C LEU A 85 9.64 -8.78 -3.17
N GLY A 86 9.53 -7.46 -3.17
CA GLY A 86 10.34 -6.53 -3.96
C GLY A 86 9.91 -6.39 -5.42
N GLN A 87 9.31 -7.40 -6.04
CA GLN A 87 8.91 -7.34 -7.46
C GLN A 87 7.77 -6.36 -7.70
N GLY A 88 6.79 -6.30 -6.81
CA GLY A 88 5.69 -5.35 -6.90
C GLY A 88 6.18 -3.91 -6.87
N PHE A 89 7.14 -3.60 -5.99
CA PHE A 89 7.71 -2.28 -5.88
C PHE A 89 8.47 -1.85 -7.15
N SER A 90 9.29 -2.73 -7.69
CA SER A 90 10.01 -2.42 -8.95
C SER A 90 9.06 -2.26 -10.14
N ALA A 91 7.99 -3.07 -10.20
CA ALA A 91 6.92 -2.89 -11.19
C ALA A 91 6.19 -1.55 -11.03
N ALA A 92 5.92 -1.11 -9.79
CA ALA A 92 5.32 0.19 -9.52
C ALA A 92 6.19 1.36 -10.03
N CYS A 93 7.53 1.26 -9.89
CA CYS A 93 8.45 2.24 -10.46
C CYS A 93 8.35 2.29 -12.00
N GLY A 94 8.26 1.13 -12.66
CA GLY A 94 8.06 1.05 -14.10
C GLY A 94 6.70 1.62 -14.53
N ILE A 95 5.63 1.31 -13.80
CA ILE A 95 4.29 1.86 -14.04
C ILE A 95 4.32 3.39 -13.90
N ALA A 96 4.93 3.93 -12.85
CA ALA A 96 5.05 5.38 -12.64
C ALA A 96 5.78 6.06 -13.79
N LEU A 97 6.86 5.46 -14.30
CA LEU A 97 7.57 5.96 -15.48
C LEU A 97 6.67 5.95 -16.71
N GLY A 98 5.95 4.85 -16.97
CA GLY A 98 5.00 4.75 -18.07
C GLY A 98 3.92 5.82 -18.00
N LEU A 99 3.26 5.98 -16.86
CA LEU A 99 2.23 7.02 -16.65
C LEU A 99 2.77 8.44 -16.88
N ARG A 100 4.03 8.71 -16.53
CA ARG A 100 4.67 9.99 -16.83
C ARG A 100 4.91 10.18 -18.31
N MET A 101 5.32 9.14 -19.03
CA MET A 101 5.53 9.17 -20.49
C MET A 101 4.21 9.40 -21.25
N ASP A 102 3.10 8.87 -20.72
CA ASP A 102 1.76 9.12 -21.26
C ASP A 102 1.28 10.57 -21.03
N GLY A 103 2.00 11.35 -20.20
CA GLY A 103 1.69 12.74 -19.88
C GLY A 103 0.54 12.91 -18.86
N PRO A 104 0.13 14.16 -18.60
CA PRO A 104 -0.98 14.45 -17.70
C PRO A 104 -2.33 14.04 -18.31
N ARG A 105 -3.38 13.99 -17.48
CA ARG A 105 -4.76 13.83 -17.94
C ARG A 105 -5.22 15.07 -18.76
N ALA A 106 -6.34 14.94 -19.44
CA ALA A 106 -6.91 16.03 -20.20
C ALA A 106 -7.22 17.29 -19.36
N ASP A 107 -7.47 17.11 -18.05
CA ASP A 107 -7.68 18.20 -17.10
C ASP A 107 -6.37 18.77 -16.50
N GLY A 108 -5.22 18.33 -17.02
CA GLY A 108 -3.90 18.75 -16.56
C GLY A 108 -3.42 18.05 -15.26
N THR A 109 -4.22 17.18 -14.65
CA THR A 109 -3.82 16.48 -13.42
C THR A 109 -2.85 15.33 -13.70
N VAL A 110 -1.94 15.09 -12.75
CA VAL A 110 -0.93 14.03 -12.85
C VAL A 110 -1.56 12.65 -12.56
N ARG A 111 -1.27 11.66 -13.42
CA ARG A 111 -1.54 10.25 -13.13
C ARG A 111 -0.52 9.71 -12.15
N ARG A 112 -0.97 9.14 -11.04
CA ARG A 112 -0.09 8.62 -10.00
C ARG A 112 -0.07 7.10 -9.97
N CYS A 113 1.09 6.57 -9.59
CA CYS A 113 1.25 5.21 -9.13
C CYS A 113 1.43 5.22 -7.61
N TRP A 114 0.67 4.38 -6.93
CA TRP A 114 0.69 4.21 -5.48
C TRP A 114 1.14 2.79 -5.18
N THR A 115 1.93 2.59 -4.15
CA THR A 115 2.37 1.24 -3.77
C THR A 115 2.57 1.12 -2.27
N VAL A 116 2.32 -0.08 -1.74
CA VAL A 116 2.59 -0.42 -0.34
C VAL A 116 3.55 -1.59 -0.28
N ILE A 117 4.66 -1.40 0.43
CA ILE A 117 5.64 -2.44 0.77
C ILE A 117 5.59 -2.74 2.27
N GLY A 118 6.10 -3.89 2.68
CA GLY A 118 6.35 -4.21 4.08
C GLY A 118 7.73 -3.76 4.55
N ASP A 119 7.91 -3.61 5.86
CA ASP A 119 9.24 -3.39 6.45
C ASP A 119 10.16 -4.57 6.18
N GLY A 120 9.74 -5.82 6.43
CA GLY A 120 10.52 -7.01 6.08
C GLY A 120 10.75 -7.17 4.57
N GLU A 121 9.86 -6.65 3.72
CA GLU A 121 10.09 -6.61 2.28
C GLU A 121 11.27 -5.69 1.91
N SER A 122 11.58 -4.71 2.74
CA SER A 122 12.71 -3.81 2.55
C SER A 122 14.08 -4.48 2.77
N ASP A 123 14.12 -5.77 3.15
CA ASP A 123 15.35 -6.58 3.15
C ASP A 123 15.71 -7.08 1.75
N GLU A 124 14.77 -7.06 0.80
CA GLU A 124 15.03 -7.45 -0.58
C GLU A 124 15.91 -6.41 -1.30
N GLY A 125 17.03 -6.85 -1.88
CA GLY A 125 17.94 -5.97 -2.64
C GLY A 125 17.25 -5.23 -3.78
N GLN A 126 16.31 -5.90 -4.45
CA GLN A 126 15.52 -5.33 -5.55
C GLN A 126 14.73 -4.07 -5.14
N VAL A 127 14.32 -3.95 -3.89
CA VAL A 127 13.66 -2.73 -3.38
C VAL A 127 14.58 -1.53 -3.50
N TRP A 128 15.84 -1.69 -3.12
CA TRP A 128 16.82 -0.60 -3.14
C TRP A 128 17.33 -0.27 -4.55
N GLU A 129 17.45 -1.28 -5.42
CA GLU A 129 17.71 -1.07 -6.85
C GLU A 129 16.59 -0.24 -7.50
N ALA A 130 15.33 -0.60 -7.23
CA ALA A 130 14.18 0.13 -7.72
C ALA A 130 14.06 1.55 -7.08
N ALA A 131 14.45 1.69 -5.81
CA ALA A 131 14.49 2.99 -5.15
C ALA A 131 15.49 3.95 -5.82
N ALA A 132 16.71 3.46 -6.13
CA ALA A 132 17.70 4.22 -6.87
C ALA A 132 17.21 4.61 -8.27
N PHE A 133 16.58 3.68 -8.98
CA PHE A 133 15.95 3.94 -10.28
C PHE A 133 14.89 5.05 -10.20
N ALA A 134 13.95 4.96 -9.27
CA ALA A 134 12.87 5.94 -9.13
C ALA A 134 13.39 7.34 -8.78
N ALA A 135 14.41 7.42 -7.94
CA ALA A 135 15.08 8.68 -7.59
C ALA A 135 15.83 9.26 -8.80
N HIS A 136 16.59 8.43 -9.52
CA HIS A 136 17.32 8.85 -10.72
C HIS A 136 16.40 9.46 -11.78
N TYR A 137 15.28 8.80 -12.04
CA TYR A 137 14.29 9.29 -13.00
C TYR A 137 13.36 10.35 -12.41
N ARG A 138 13.52 10.74 -11.14
CA ARG A 138 12.71 11.76 -10.46
C ARG A 138 11.21 11.52 -10.63
N LEU A 139 10.75 10.31 -10.26
CA LEU A 139 9.36 9.88 -10.44
C LEU A 139 8.43 10.51 -9.38
N SER A 140 8.19 11.81 -9.46
CA SER A 140 7.33 12.54 -8.50
C SER A 140 5.86 12.10 -8.52
N ASN A 141 5.47 11.33 -9.53
CA ASN A 141 4.16 10.70 -9.61
C ASN A 141 4.11 9.32 -8.93
N LEU A 142 5.19 8.88 -8.30
CA LEU A 142 5.23 7.67 -7.47
C LEU A 142 5.16 8.06 -5.99
N VAL A 143 4.13 7.57 -5.31
CA VAL A 143 3.99 7.68 -3.85
C VAL A 143 3.96 6.27 -3.27
N ALA A 144 4.93 5.95 -2.44
CA ALA A 144 5.08 4.65 -1.82
C ALA A 144 4.86 4.74 -0.31
N PHE A 145 4.40 3.64 0.27
CA PHE A 145 4.22 3.47 1.70
C PHE A 145 5.04 2.28 2.18
N THR A 146 5.77 2.43 3.28
CA THR A 146 6.35 1.30 4.00
C THR A 146 5.52 1.03 5.25
N ASP A 147 4.86 -0.13 5.32
CA ASP A 147 4.13 -0.59 6.50
C ASP A 147 5.13 -1.10 7.54
N ALA A 148 5.56 -0.23 8.45
CA ALA A 148 6.51 -0.52 9.50
C ALA A 148 5.82 -1.11 10.74
N ASN A 149 5.25 -2.30 10.57
CA ASN A 149 4.53 -3.01 11.63
C ASN A 149 5.47 -3.79 12.57
N ARG A 150 6.80 -3.76 12.32
CA ARG A 150 7.89 -4.33 13.12
C ARG A 150 7.95 -5.85 13.17
N PHE A 151 7.23 -6.55 12.28
CA PHE A 151 7.25 -8.01 12.24
C PHE A 151 7.45 -8.54 10.82
N GLN A 152 8.27 -9.58 10.74
CA GLN A 152 8.43 -10.48 9.60
C GLN A 152 7.78 -11.83 9.92
N ILE A 153 7.88 -12.81 9.02
CA ILE A 153 7.33 -14.15 9.23
C ILE A 153 7.87 -14.78 10.51
N ASP A 154 9.18 -14.73 10.71
CA ASP A 154 9.90 -15.46 11.77
C ASP A 154 10.02 -14.69 13.10
N GLY A 155 9.56 -13.44 13.16
CA GLY A 155 9.62 -12.66 14.38
C GLY A 155 9.69 -11.14 14.19
N ALA A 156 10.16 -10.46 15.22
CA ALA A 156 10.37 -9.02 15.14
C ALA A 156 11.47 -8.67 14.13
N THR A 157 11.24 -7.63 13.30
CA THR A 157 12.22 -7.20 12.28
C THR A 157 13.59 -6.88 12.88
N GLU A 158 13.64 -6.35 14.10
CA GLU A 158 14.91 -6.09 14.80
C GLU A 158 15.72 -7.35 15.13
N ALA A 159 15.04 -8.48 15.32
CA ALA A 159 15.70 -9.75 15.65
C ALA A 159 16.05 -10.56 14.41
N VAL A 160 15.24 -10.47 13.35
CA VAL A 160 15.44 -11.24 12.09
C VAL A 160 16.47 -10.53 11.21
N MET A 161 16.21 -9.28 10.84
CA MET A 161 17.11 -8.44 10.06
C MET A 161 16.85 -6.97 10.41
N HIS A 162 17.76 -6.32 11.13
CA HIS A 162 17.54 -5.00 11.67
C HIS A 162 17.64 -3.90 10.61
N LEU A 163 16.50 -3.37 10.22
CA LEU A 163 16.37 -2.36 9.14
C LEU A 163 16.88 -0.96 9.53
N ARG A 164 17.14 -0.70 10.83
CA ARG A 164 17.51 0.64 11.32
C ARG A 164 16.42 1.67 11.02
N ASP A 165 16.81 2.92 10.82
CA ASP A 165 15.88 4.00 10.44
C ASP A 165 15.52 3.91 8.95
N LEU A 166 14.32 3.45 8.65
CA LEU A 166 13.81 3.37 7.29
C LEU A 166 13.68 4.75 6.64
N SER A 167 13.28 5.77 7.39
CA SER A 167 13.15 7.13 6.85
C SER A 167 14.50 7.67 6.39
N ALA A 168 15.54 7.46 7.18
CA ALA A 168 16.92 7.86 6.83
C ALA A 168 17.41 7.09 5.59
N LYS A 169 17.14 5.78 5.50
CA LYS A 169 17.49 4.97 4.31
C LYS A 169 16.83 5.50 3.05
N TRP A 170 15.51 5.68 3.05
CA TRP A 170 14.79 6.20 1.89
C TRP A 170 15.27 7.59 1.49
N SER A 171 15.54 8.46 2.47
CA SER A 171 16.11 9.79 2.22
C SER A 171 17.49 9.71 1.57
N ALA A 172 18.36 8.79 2.02
CA ALA A 172 19.68 8.57 1.46
C ALA A 172 19.64 8.06 0.00
N PHE A 173 18.55 7.37 -0.39
CA PHE A 173 18.27 6.97 -1.78
C PHE A 173 17.64 8.10 -2.62
N GLY A 174 17.53 9.32 -2.09
CA GLY A 174 17.05 10.49 -2.83
C GLY A 174 15.53 10.63 -2.89
N TRP A 175 14.80 10.02 -1.95
CA TRP A 175 13.35 10.13 -1.82
C TRP A 175 12.94 11.26 -0.87
N ARG A 176 11.81 11.88 -1.12
CA ARG A 176 11.10 12.67 -0.11
C ARG A 176 10.50 11.72 0.91
N THR A 177 10.84 11.89 2.18
CA THR A 177 10.45 10.93 3.22
C THR A 177 9.53 11.59 4.22
N PHE A 178 8.47 10.90 4.57
CA PHE A 178 7.49 11.28 5.59
C PHE A 178 7.32 10.11 6.55
N ARG A 179 6.97 10.40 7.80
CA ARG A 179 6.65 9.37 8.79
C ARG A 179 5.40 9.76 9.54
N VAL A 180 4.49 8.82 9.76
CA VAL A 180 3.18 9.09 10.33
C VAL A 180 2.65 7.87 11.07
N ASP A 181 1.83 8.10 12.10
CA ASP A 181 0.99 7.05 12.68
C ASP A 181 0.03 6.52 11.60
N GLY A 182 0.23 5.25 11.22
CA GLY A 182 -0.56 4.59 10.16
C GLY A 182 -2.00 4.30 10.56
N HIS A 183 -2.37 4.53 11.82
CA HIS A 183 -3.73 4.35 12.33
C HIS A 183 -4.48 5.67 12.56
N ASP A 184 -3.83 6.83 12.39
CA ASP A 184 -4.49 8.15 12.40
C ASP A 184 -4.88 8.56 10.98
N LEU A 185 -6.17 8.40 10.63
CA LEU A 185 -6.71 8.73 9.30
C LEU A 185 -6.49 10.21 8.93
N GLY A 186 -6.60 11.11 9.90
CA GLY A 186 -6.40 12.55 9.65
C GLY A 186 -4.94 12.90 9.40
N ALA A 187 -4.03 12.29 10.13
CA ALA A 187 -2.59 12.46 9.91
C ALA A 187 -2.16 11.84 8.57
N LEU A 188 -2.69 10.66 8.22
CA LEU A 188 -2.48 10.02 6.91
C LEU A 188 -2.93 10.93 5.77
N ASP A 189 -4.15 11.46 5.84
CA ASP A 189 -4.70 12.36 4.82
C ASP A 189 -3.78 13.57 4.59
N ARG A 190 -3.40 14.27 5.65
CA ARG A 190 -2.48 15.43 5.58
C ARG A 190 -1.11 15.06 5.03
N THR A 191 -0.57 13.90 5.42
CA THR A 191 0.74 13.45 4.98
C THR A 191 0.73 13.11 3.50
N ILE A 192 -0.32 12.45 3.00
CA ILE A 192 -0.50 12.15 1.58
C ILE A 192 -0.60 13.44 0.76
N LEU A 193 -1.37 14.43 1.21
CA LEU A 193 -1.44 15.73 0.57
C LEU A 193 -0.06 16.39 0.47
N SER A 194 0.73 16.34 1.55
CA SER A 194 2.09 16.86 1.57
C SER A 194 3.02 16.11 0.61
N ALA A 195 2.91 14.77 0.54
CA ALA A 195 3.67 13.94 -0.37
C ALA A 195 3.32 14.22 -1.85
N CYS A 196 2.06 14.60 -2.12
CA CYS A 196 1.57 14.95 -3.46
C CYS A 196 1.83 16.41 -3.86
N SER A 197 2.25 17.26 -2.93
CA SER A 197 2.57 18.65 -3.21
C SER A 197 3.84 18.78 -4.06
N PRO A 198 4.03 19.89 -4.79
CA PRO A 198 5.26 20.15 -5.52
C PRO A 198 6.51 19.95 -4.65
N ASP A 199 7.53 19.33 -5.22
CA ASP A 199 8.81 19.14 -4.53
C ASP A 199 9.60 20.45 -4.55
N PRO A 200 10.02 21.01 -3.40
CA PRO A 200 10.84 22.22 -3.37
C PRO A 200 12.23 22.03 -4.01
N GLU A 201 12.69 20.79 -4.17
CA GLU A 201 13.94 20.45 -4.85
C GLU A 201 13.69 19.88 -6.26
N ALA A 202 12.61 20.27 -6.92
CA ALA A 202 12.39 19.93 -8.32
C ALA A 202 13.52 20.48 -9.20
N ASP A 203 13.86 19.71 -10.24
CA ASP A 203 14.89 20.15 -11.20
C ASP A 203 14.41 21.29 -12.12
N GLY A 204 15.30 21.75 -13.01
CA GLY A 204 14.98 22.83 -13.95
C GLY A 204 13.84 22.52 -14.93
N GLU A 205 13.41 21.27 -15.03
CA GLU A 205 12.26 20.81 -15.81
C GLU A 205 11.00 20.60 -14.93
N GLY A 206 11.07 20.95 -13.64
CA GLY A 206 9.96 20.80 -12.70
C GLY A 206 9.73 19.37 -12.22
N ARG A 207 10.69 18.44 -12.46
CA ARG A 207 10.58 17.04 -12.02
C ARG A 207 11.01 16.92 -10.57
N GLY A 208 10.09 16.53 -9.72
CA GLY A 208 10.35 16.28 -8.30
C GLY A 208 10.76 14.85 -8.01
N ARG A 209 11.21 14.62 -6.77
CA ARG A 209 11.57 13.29 -6.25
C ARG A 209 10.33 12.44 -5.97
N PRO A 210 10.43 11.10 -6.03
CA PRO A 210 9.40 10.21 -5.53
C PRO A 210 9.20 10.39 -4.00
N ALA A 211 8.04 10.04 -3.49
CA ALA A 211 7.71 10.17 -2.08
C ALA A 211 7.55 8.80 -1.41
N MET A 212 8.15 8.65 -0.21
CA MET A 212 7.97 7.51 0.67
C MET A 212 7.33 7.96 1.98
N ILE A 213 6.25 7.31 2.36
CA ILE A 213 5.58 7.50 3.65
C ILE A 213 5.80 6.26 4.50
N VAL A 214 6.57 6.38 5.57
CA VAL A 214 6.77 5.31 6.55
C VAL A 214 5.59 5.35 7.53
N LEU A 215 4.81 4.27 7.55
CA LEU A 215 3.65 4.10 8.41
C LEU A 215 4.09 3.39 9.69
N ASP A 216 4.04 4.07 10.83
CA ASP A 216 4.12 3.39 12.12
C ASP A 216 2.80 2.68 12.38
N THR A 217 2.81 1.35 12.35
CA THR A 217 1.60 0.52 12.48
C THR A 217 1.78 -0.60 13.49
N VAL A 218 0.65 -1.21 13.84
CA VAL A 218 0.60 -2.42 14.66
C VAL A 218 0.08 -3.57 13.81
N LYS A 219 0.85 -4.67 13.74
CA LYS A 219 0.44 -5.88 13.03
C LYS A 219 -0.88 -6.40 13.57
N ALA A 220 -1.80 -6.75 12.68
CA ALA A 220 -3.17 -7.20 13.01
C ALA A 220 -3.99 -6.23 13.89
N LYS A 221 -3.74 -4.91 13.79
CA LYS A 221 -4.50 -3.86 14.51
C LYS A 221 -6.02 -4.09 14.40
N GLY A 222 -6.71 -3.99 15.53
CA GLY A 222 -8.16 -4.19 15.62
C GLY A 222 -8.59 -5.66 15.76
N VAL A 223 -7.65 -6.62 15.87
CA VAL A 223 -7.93 -8.03 16.15
C VAL A 223 -7.28 -8.42 17.46
N PRO A 224 -7.96 -8.31 18.63
CA PRO A 224 -7.34 -8.42 19.96
C PRO A 224 -6.54 -9.70 20.18
N ALA A 225 -6.99 -10.82 19.62
CA ALA A 225 -6.31 -12.12 19.74
C ALA A 225 -4.96 -12.16 19.00
N LEU A 226 -4.78 -11.35 17.96
CA LEU A 226 -3.66 -11.41 17.01
C LEU A 226 -2.79 -10.14 17.01
N GLU A 227 -3.29 -9.05 17.60
CA GLU A 227 -2.66 -7.73 17.55
C GLU A 227 -1.25 -7.75 18.17
N GLY A 228 -0.27 -7.22 17.42
CA GLY A 228 1.12 -7.10 17.88
C GLY A 228 1.89 -8.42 18.00
N LYS A 229 1.41 -9.50 17.39
CA LYS A 229 2.04 -10.83 17.48
C LYS A 229 2.64 -11.27 16.15
N ALA A 230 3.80 -11.92 16.16
CA ALA A 230 4.43 -12.49 14.97
C ALA A 230 3.55 -13.56 14.32
N GLU A 231 2.95 -14.42 15.15
CA GLU A 231 2.09 -15.55 14.74
C GLU A 231 0.87 -15.10 13.92
N SER A 232 0.46 -13.83 14.02
CA SER A 232 -0.64 -13.28 13.23
C SER A 232 -0.38 -13.23 11.73
N HIS A 233 0.86 -13.56 11.29
CA HIS A 233 1.19 -13.59 9.87
C HIS A 233 0.40 -14.66 9.11
N ASN A 234 0.18 -15.81 9.72
CA ASN A 234 -0.61 -16.90 9.18
C ASN A 234 -1.33 -17.62 10.32
N ALA A 235 -2.32 -16.98 10.93
CA ALA A 235 -3.08 -17.53 12.03
C ALA A 235 -4.46 -18.00 11.56
N PRO A 236 -5.00 -19.10 12.13
CA PRO A 236 -6.40 -19.45 11.95
C PRO A 236 -7.28 -18.32 12.49
N PHE A 237 -8.34 -17.99 11.79
CA PHE A 237 -9.28 -16.95 12.14
C PHE A 237 -10.70 -17.46 11.95
N GLY A 238 -11.41 -17.66 13.05
CA GLY A 238 -12.75 -18.25 13.08
C GLY A 238 -13.87 -17.23 13.32
N PRO A 239 -15.14 -17.70 13.31
CA PRO A 239 -16.27 -16.80 13.55
C PRO A 239 -16.24 -16.09 14.91
N ALA A 240 -15.78 -16.76 15.97
CA ALA A 240 -15.65 -16.16 17.29
C ALA A 240 -14.58 -15.05 17.35
N ASP A 241 -13.47 -15.23 16.62
CA ASP A 241 -12.43 -14.19 16.50
C ASP A 241 -12.93 -12.98 15.74
N LEU A 242 -13.77 -13.20 14.70
CA LEU A 242 -14.42 -12.14 13.95
C LEU A 242 -15.38 -11.34 14.85
N GLU A 243 -16.25 -12.02 15.61
CA GLU A 243 -17.19 -11.36 16.52
C GLU A 243 -16.44 -10.52 17.57
N ALA A 244 -15.41 -11.08 18.18
CA ALA A 244 -14.56 -10.36 19.14
C ALA A 244 -13.86 -9.14 18.51
N ALA A 245 -13.40 -9.24 17.25
CA ALA A 245 -12.78 -8.14 16.56
C ALA A 245 -13.79 -7.02 16.24
N LEU A 246 -14.99 -7.36 15.78
CA LEU A 246 -16.07 -6.39 15.52
C LEU A 246 -16.48 -5.67 16.80
N ASP A 247 -16.68 -6.40 17.90
CA ASP A 247 -17.00 -5.81 19.20
C ASP A 247 -15.91 -4.85 19.71
N ALA A 248 -14.65 -5.15 19.45
CA ALA A 248 -13.54 -4.26 19.81
C ALA A 248 -13.56 -2.98 18.98
N MET A 249 -13.77 -3.08 17.66
CA MET A 249 -13.85 -1.94 16.76
C MET A 249 -15.02 -1.02 17.10
N ASP A 250 -16.18 -1.58 17.44
CA ASP A 250 -17.37 -0.79 17.84
C ASP A 250 -17.16 -0.01 19.14
N LYS A 251 -16.31 -0.51 20.03
CA LYS A 251 -15.94 0.18 21.29
C LYS A 251 -14.93 1.32 21.06
N GLU A 252 -14.06 1.18 20.07
CA GLU A 252 -13.05 2.20 19.71
C GLU A 252 -13.60 3.25 18.75
N ALA A 253 -14.69 2.97 18.05
CA ALA A 253 -15.31 3.92 17.14
C ALA A 253 -15.76 5.19 17.90
N PRO A 254 -15.40 6.40 17.45
CA PRO A 254 -15.90 7.61 18.04
C PRO A 254 -17.42 7.61 17.94
N ARG A 255 -18.09 7.65 19.11
CA ARG A 255 -19.54 7.86 19.17
C ARG A 255 -19.81 9.27 18.70
N GLY A 256 -20.26 9.40 17.45
CA GLY A 256 -20.63 10.65 16.81
C GLY A 256 -21.75 11.40 17.55
#